data_e8d4d187e0befe10d8342a5bf1495e59
#
_entry.id   e8d4d187e0befe10d8342a5bf1495e59
#
_cell.length_a   1.000
_cell.length_b   1.000
_cell.length_c   1.000
_cell.angle_alpha   90.00
_cell.angle_beta   90.00
_cell.angle_gamma   90.00
#
_symmetry.space_group_name_H-M   'P 1'
#
loop_
_entity.id
_entity.type
_entity.pdbx_description
1 polymer ?
#
loop_
_entity_poly.entity_id
_entity_poly.type
_entity_poly.pdbx_seq_one_letter_code
_entity_poly.pdbx_strand_id
1 'polypeptide(L)'
;YGATASITVPVNVMDTGDAKLSPTNVTWTRGQGNLTFTVEPVLYSAYIDGVCITGSGNNNKYSYVWSSKNLVINSSYLATLSAGEHILRVDTVYGSGEGINQGAGTVYATITINGTASAAYGDNAHVRGTSSNLYFNSNSSISKVYISNQLIDPANYTLSANGKSVTLKANFLNLLNYGSYTMKLENTSG
;
A
#
# COMPACT_ATOMS: atom_id res chain seq x y z
N TYR A 1 9.49 46.33 0.54
CA TYR A 1 10.68 45.51 0.63
C TYR A 1 10.21 44.07 0.81
N GLY A 2 10.32 43.27 -0.27
CA GLY A 2 9.99 41.84 -0.21
C GLY A 2 11.16 41.06 0.37
N ALA A 3 10.93 40.28 1.41
CA ALA A 3 11.90 39.35 1.95
C ALA A 3 11.96 38.14 1.02
N THR A 4 13.14 37.89 0.44
CA THR A 4 13.41 36.65 -0.31
C THR A 4 13.89 35.59 0.67
N ALA A 5 13.11 34.54 0.88
CA ALA A 5 13.57 33.35 1.59
C ALA A 5 14.22 32.40 0.60
N SER A 6 15.52 32.11 0.77
CA SER A 6 16.21 31.08 0.01
C SER A 6 16.23 29.80 0.83
N ILE A 7 15.76 28.70 0.26
CA ILE A 7 15.93 27.36 0.82
C ILE A 7 17.10 26.72 0.07
N THR A 8 18.18 26.41 0.79
CA THR A 8 19.25 25.60 0.24
C THR A 8 18.91 24.14 0.43
N VAL A 9 18.51 23.46 -0.64
CA VAL A 9 18.34 22.00 -0.66
C VAL A 9 19.67 21.42 -1.12
N PRO A 10 20.38 20.61 -0.31
CA PRO A 10 21.57 19.91 -0.78
C PRO A 10 21.15 18.90 -1.86
N VAL A 11 21.47 19.19 -3.10
CA VAL A 11 21.33 18.23 -4.22
C VAL A 11 22.62 17.42 -4.23
N ASN A 12 22.61 16.26 -3.63
CA ASN A 12 23.71 15.30 -3.79
C ASN A 12 23.56 14.63 -5.16
N VAL A 13 24.31 15.10 -6.13
CA VAL A 13 24.50 14.39 -7.40
C VAL A 13 25.49 13.27 -7.12
N MET A 14 25.00 12.07 -6.83
CA MET A 14 25.84 10.89 -6.76
C MET A 14 25.99 10.31 -8.16
N ASP A 15 27.23 9.96 -8.53
CA ASP A 15 27.47 9.10 -9.67
C ASP A 15 26.90 7.71 -9.33
N THR A 16 25.76 7.38 -9.90
CA THR A 16 25.11 6.08 -9.70
C THR A 16 25.76 4.98 -10.52
N GLY A 17 26.90 5.25 -11.11
CA GLY A 17 27.78 4.43 -11.96
C GLY A 17 27.21 3.09 -12.41
N ASP A 18 27.27 2.07 -11.58
CA ASP A 18 26.87 0.72 -11.91
C ASP A 18 25.66 0.20 -11.11
N ALA A 19 25.09 1.02 -10.21
CA ALA A 19 23.94 0.60 -9.41
C ALA A 19 22.69 0.44 -10.28
N LYS A 20 22.08 -0.73 -10.23
CA LYS A 20 20.86 -1.05 -10.97
C LYS A 20 19.85 -1.73 -10.06
N LEU A 21 18.60 -1.42 -10.29
CA LEU A 21 17.45 -2.03 -9.63
C LEU A 21 16.39 -2.37 -10.67
N SER A 22 15.90 -3.59 -10.66
CA SER A 22 14.85 -4.04 -11.58
C SER A 22 13.87 -4.98 -10.88
N PRO A 23 12.57 -4.76 -11.05
CA PRO A 23 11.91 -3.65 -11.75
C PRO A 23 11.99 -2.32 -10.99
N THR A 24 11.79 -1.18 -11.68
CA THR A 24 11.76 0.15 -11.06
C THR A 24 10.35 0.61 -10.69
N ASN A 25 9.33 -0.03 -11.25
CA ASN A 25 7.93 0.19 -10.92
C ASN A 25 7.22 -1.16 -10.84
N VAL A 26 6.51 -1.39 -9.75
CA VAL A 26 5.78 -2.63 -9.53
C VAL A 26 4.49 -2.35 -8.78
N THR A 27 3.44 -3.05 -9.16
CA THR A 27 2.17 -3.07 -8.43
C THR A 27 2.05 -4.39 -7.68
N TRP A 28 1.78 -4.31 -6.40
CA TRP A 28 1.51 -5.46 -5.56
C TRP A 28 0.10 -5.38 -4.98
N THR A 29 -0.67 -6.44 -5.16
CA THR A 29 -2.03 -6.55 -4.61
C THR A 29 -2.00 -7.42 -3.37
N ARG A 30 -2.69 -7.01 -2.32
CA ARG A 30 -2.78 -7.77 -1.06
C ARG A 30 -3.24 -9.20 -1.35
N GLY A 31 -2.54 -10.17 -0.74
CA GLY A 31 -2.74 -11.59 -0.98
C GLY A 31 -1.85 -12.18 -2.07
N GLN A 32 -1.10 -11.36 -2.80
CA GLN A 32 -0.03 -11.86 -3.68
C GLN A 32 1.16 -12.37 -2.86
N GLY A 33 2.05 -13.11 -3.54
CA GLY A 33 3.33 -13.56 -2.99
C GLY A 33 4.32 -12.42 -2.75
N ASN A 34 5.56 -12.79 -2.46
CA ASN A 34 6.66 -11.86 -2.26
C ASN A 34 6.97 -11.06 -3.52
N LEU A 35 7.53 -9.85 -3.36
CA LEU A 35 8.11 -9.08 -4.46
C LEU A 35 9.61 -9.38 -4.56
N THR A 36 10.10 -9.50 -5.79
CA THR A 36 11.52 -9.74 -6.06
C THR A 36 12.09 -8.63 -6.93
N PHE A 37 13.22 -8.09 -6.52
CA PHE A 37 14.01 -7.10 -7.25
C PHE A 37 15.40 -7.64 -7.49
N THR A 38 15.94 -7.48 -8.68
CA THR A 38 17.36 -7.71 -8.95
C THR A 38 18.14 -6.45 -8.61
N VAL A 39 19.20 -6.58 -7.81
CA VAL A 39 20.02 -5.48 -7.28
C VAL A 39 21.46 -5.67 -7.75
N GLU A 40 22.02 -4.71 -8.47
CA GLU A 40 23.42 -4.72 -8.89
C GLU A 40 24.17 -3.49 -8.37
N PRO A 41 25.46 -3.60 -8.06
CA PRO A 41 26.25 -4.84 -8.00
C PRO A 41 25.91 -5.77 -6.83
N VAL A 42 25.75 -5.23 -5.61
CA VAL A 42 25.38 -5.99 -4.40
C VAL A 42 24.57 -5.12 -3.46
N LEU A 43 23.55 -5.70 -2.83
CA LEU A 43 22.75 -5.03 -1.80
C LEU A 43 23.61 -4.70 -0.56
N TYR A 44 23.62 -3.45 -0.15
CA TYR A 44 24.11 -3.01 1.14
C TYR A 44 22.97 -2.80 2.13
N SER A 45 22.03 -1.96 1.78
CA SER A 45 20.84 -1.70 2.59
C SER A 45 19.64 -1.35 1.73
N ALA A 46 18.43 -1.57 2.25
CA ALA A 46 17.18 -1.19 1.60
C ALA A 46 16.23 -0.54 2.60
N TYR A 47 15.44 0.40 2.09
CA TYR A 47 14.48 1.18 2.85
C TYR A 47 13.18 1.30 2.08
N ILE A 48 12.06 1.23 2.78
CA ILE A 48 10.76 1.62 2.23
C ILE A 48 10.29 2.83 3.01
N ASP A 49 9.99 3.92 2.30
CA ASP A 49 9.59 5.23 2.85
C ASP A 49 10.56 5.74 3.95
N GLY A 50 11.85 5.50 3.75
CA GLY A 50 12.89 5.89 4.69
C GLY A 50 13.07 4.94 5.89
N VAL A 51 12.22 3.93 6.04
CA VAL A 51 12.35 2.90 7.09
C VAL A 51 13.23 1.77 6.60
N CYS A 52 14.34 1.50 7.30
CA CYS A 52 15.24 0.40 6.97
C CYS A 52 14.52 -0.94 7.09
N ILE A 53 14.57 -1.74 6.02
CA ILE A 53 13.99 -3.08 5.99
C ILE A 53 15.04 -4.19 6.03
N THR A 54 16.33 -3.86 5.94
CA THR A 54 17.47 -4.80 5.96
C THR A 54 18.17 -4.78 7.32
N GLY A 55 19.07 -5.76 7.53
CA GLY A 55 19.86 -5.88 8.75
C GLY A 55 19.24 -6.78 9.81
N SER A 56 19.96 -6.97 10.92
CA SER A 56 19.54 -7.83 12.03
C SER A 56 18.23 -7.34 12.64
N GLY A 57 17.30 -8.26 12.89
CA GLY A 57 15.96 -7.95 13.41
C GLY A 57 14.90 -7.71 12.34
N ASN A 58 15.26 -7.61 11.05
CA ASN A 58 14.33 -7.40 9.94
C ASN A 58 14.13 -8.64 9.05
N ASN A 59 14.53 -9.83 9.50
CA ASN A 59 14.47 -11.07 8.71
C ASN A 59 13.04 -11.46 8.28
N ASN A 60 12.03 -10.95 8.95
CA ASN A 60 10.63 -11.14 8.56
C ASN A 60 10.16 -10.18 7.46
N LYS A 61 10.96 -9.16 7.10
CA LYS A 61 10.59 -8.17 6.08
C LYS A 61 11.17 -8.51 4.72
N TYR A 62 12.37 -9.10 4.67
CA TYR A 62 13.09 -9.37 3.44
C TYR A 62 13.96 -10.63 3.53
N SER A 63 14.40 -11.09 2.37
CA SER A 63 15.55 -11.95 2.20
C SER A 63 16.39 -11.48 1.02
N TYR A 64 17.70 -11.79 1.03
CA TYR A 64 18.59 -11.49 -0.08
C TYR A 64 19.32 -12.75 -0.53
N VAL A 65 19.21 -13.08 -1.81
CA VAL A 65 19.84 -14.25 -2.41
C VAL A 65 21.08 -13.79 -3.16
N TRP A 66 22.25 -14.01 -2.58
CA TRP A 66 23.53 -13.54 -3.08
C TRP A 66 23.87 -14.04 -4.49
N SER A 67 23.60 -15.31 -4.78
CA SER A 67 23.93 -15.93 -6.08
C SER A 67 23.14 -15.33 -7.24
N SER A 68 21.91 -14.92 -7.02
CA SER A 68 21.04 -14.30 -8.03
C SER A 68 20.88 -12.80 -7.87
N LYS A 69 21.52 -12.22 -6.82
CA LYS A 69 21.40 -10.79 -6.48
C LYS A 69 19.96 -10.32 -6.27
N ASN A 70 19.10 -11.20 -5.77
CA ASN A 70 17.69 -10.93 -5.60
C ASN A 70 17.39 -10.44 -4.18
N LEU A 71 16.85 -9.23 -4.10
CA LEU A 71 16.16 -8.70 -2.91
C LEU A 71 14.70 -9.15 -2.99
N VAL A 72 14.30 -9.99 -2.05
CA VAL A 72 12.92 -10.46 -1.93
C VAL A 72 12.26 -9.76 -0.75
N ILE A 73 11.21 -9.00 -0.99
CA ILE A 73 10.42 -8.36 0.06
C ILE A 73 9.24 -9.26 0.38
N ASN A 74 9.10 -9.62 1.66
CA ASN A 74 8.11 -10.58 2.10
C ASN A 74 6.68 -10.04 2.00
N SER A 75 5.78 -10.84 1.50
CA SER A 75 4.36 -10.50 1.35
C SER A 75 3.69 -10.13 2.70
N SER A 76 4.12 -10.76 3.79
CA SER A 76 3.66 -10.42 5.13
C SER A 76 4.01 -8.99 5.54
N TYR A 77 5.19 -8.50 5.13
CA TYR A 77 5.58 -7.11 5.36
C TYR A 77 4.86 -6.15 4.41
N LEU A 78 4.78 -6.50 3.11
CA LEU A 78 4.03 -5.70 2.13
C LEU A 78 2.56 -5.51 2.55
N ALA A 79 1.97 -6.52 3.16
CA ALA A 79 0.60 -6.45 3.66
C ALA A 79 0.41 -5.47 4.84
N THR A 80 1.49 -5.04 5.50
CA THR A 80 1.42 -4.02 6.57
C THR A 80 1.50 -2.60 6.06
N LEU A 81 1.94 -2.40 4.81
CA LEU A 81 2.02 -1.08 4.20
C LEU A 81 0.61 -0.54 3.89
N SER A 82 0.44 0.76 3.87
CA SER A 82 -0.81 1.39 3.43
C SER A 82 -1.09 1.10 1.95
N ALA A 83 -2.31 1.34 1.49
CA ALA A 83 -2.56 1.38 0.05
C ALA A 83 -1.98 2.67 -0.54
N GLY A 84 -1.43 2.59 -1.76
CA GLY A 84 -0.80 3.72 -2.44
C GLY A 84 0.63 3.46 -2.85
N GLU A 85 1.34 4.51 -3.20
CA GLU A 85 2.73 4.44 -3.63
C GLU A 85 3.69 4.48 -2.45
N HIS A 86 4.70 3.62 -2.49
CA HIS A 86 5.80 3.51 -1.56
C HIS A 86 7.13 3.55 -2.32
N ILE A 87 8.11 4.24 -1.78
CA ILE A 87 9.43 4.36 -2.39
C ILE A 87 10.38 3.36 -1.77
N LEU A 88 10.81 2.40 -2.56
CA LEU A 88 11.93 1.52 -2.24
C LEU A 88 13.23 2.24 -2.62
N ARG A 89 14.09 2.49 -1.64
CA ARG A 89 15.47 2.93 -1.82
C ARG A 89 16.40 1.75 -1.56
N VAL A 90 17.34 1.55 -2.44
CA VAL A 90 18.36 0.50 -2.30
C VAL A 90 19.73 1.14 -2.43
N ASP A 91 20.55 0.97 -1.41
CA ASP A 91 21.96 1.34 -1.42
C ASP A 91 22.79 0.11 -1.80
N THR A 92 23.74 0.27 -2.70
CA THR A 92 24.56 -0.83 -3.22
C THR A 92 26.04 -0.61 -2.96
N VAL A 93 26.82 -1.70 -2.96
CA VAL A 93 28.28 -1.68 -2.79
C VAL A 93 28.98 -2.57 -3.79
N TYR A 94 30.24 -2.27 -4.09
CA TYR A 94 31.13 -3.18 -4.83
C TYR A 94 31.76 -4.20 -3.88
N GLY A 95 31.76 -5.47 -4.29
CA GLY A 95 32.52 -6.53 -3.66
C GLY A 95 31.89 -7.16 -2.43
N SER A 96 32.24 -8.42 -2.22
CA SER A 96 31.90 -9.25 -1.06
C SER A 96 33.22 -9.69 -0.39
N GLY A 97 34.08 -8.73 0.00
CA GLY A 97 35.38 -9.07 0.59
C GLY A 97 35.77 -8.07 1.67
N GLU A 98 36.51 -8.54 2.65
CA GLU A 98 37.03 -7.70 3.73
C GLU A 98 37.79 -6.50 3.16
N GLY A 99 37.23 -5.31 3.34
CA GLY A 99 38.00 -4.09 3.33
C GLY A 99 37.63 -2.95 2.39
N ILE A 100 36.71 -3.07 1.43
CA ILE A 100 36.36 -1.94 0.58
C ILE A 100 34.84 -1.88 0.37
N ASN A 101 34.12 -1.31 1.31
CA ASN A 101 32.74 -0.85 1.09
C ASN A 101 32.76 0.45 0.32
N GLN A 102 33.18 0.43 -0.94
CA GLN A 102 32.95 1.58 -1.82
C GLN A 102 31.51 1.51 -2.27
N GLY A 103 30.72 2.52 -1.91
CA GLY A 103 29.33 2.63 -2.34
C GLY A 103 29.29 2.65 -3.87
N ALA A 104 28.52 1.73 -4.44
CA ALA A 104 28.28 1.68 -5.90
C ALA A 104 27.17 2.65 -6.33
N GLY A 105 26.35 3.09 -5.39
CA GLY A 105 25.29 4.06 -5.62
C GLY A 105 23.99 3.73 -4.91
N THR A 106 23.04 4.64 -5.06
CA THR A 106 21.66 4.49 -4.55
C THR A 106 20.69 4.49 -5.70
N VAL A 107 19.76 3.53 -5.70
CA VAL A 107 18.72 3.38 -6.73
C VAL A 107 17.36 3.27 -6.09
N TYR A 108 16.32 3.60 -6.86
CA TYR A 108 14.96 3.69 -6.38
C TYR A 108 14.00 2.90 -7.24
N ALA A 109 12.95 2.38 -6.61
CA ALA A 109 11.78 1.84 -7.28
C ALA A 109 10.51 2.31 -6.59
N THR A 110 9.42 2.38 -7.35
CA THR A 110 8.08 2.62 -6.82
C THR A 110 7.35 1.30 -6.66
N ILE A 111 6.84 1.05 -5.47
CA ILE A 111 5.95 -0.07 -5.16
C ILE A 111 4.55 0.51 -4.93
N THR A 112 3.62 0.22 -5.82
CA THR A 112 2.21 0.58 -5.62
C THR A 112 1.50 -0.58 -4.92
N ILE A 113 1.10 -0.36 -3.66
CA ILE A 113 0.27 -1.32 -2.93
C ILE A 113 -1.19 -1.10 -3.33
N ASN A 114 -1.73 -2.02 -4.09
CA ASN A 114 -3.16 -2.08 -4.26
C ASN A 114 -3.75 -2.71 -3.00
N GLY A 115 -4.59 -1.93 -2.30
CA GLY A 115 -5.54 -2.53 -1.38
C GLY A 115 -6.26 -3.64 -2.15
N THR A 116 -6.60 -4.76 -1.51
CA THR A 116 -7.57 -5.66 -2.12
C THR A 116 -8.74 -4.78 -2.51
N ALA A 117 -9.01 -4.66 -3.80
CA ALA A 117 -10.31 -4.18 -4.22
C ALA A 117 -11.28 -5.15 -3.56
N SER A 118 -11.88 -4.71 -2.46
CA SER A 118 -12.91 -5.48 -1.81
C SER A 118 -14.01 -5.57 -2.85
N ALA A 119 -14.15 -6.70 -3.50
CA ALA A 119 -15.33 -6.95 -4.28
C ALA A 119 -16.50 -6.89 -3.30
N ALA A 120 -17.11 -5.73 -3.19
CA ALA A 120 -18.37 -5.61 -2.51
C ALA A 120 -19.41 -6.22 -3.46
N TYR A 121 -20.08 -7.24 -2.99
CA TYR A 121 -21.19 -7.85 -3.71
C TYR A 121 -22.39 -7.92 -2.76
N GLY A 122 -23.58 -7.77 -3.30
CA GLY A 122 -24.79 -7.77 -2.50
C GLY A 122 -25.98 -7.21 -3.26
N ASP A 123 -26.94 -6.73 -2.50
CA ASP A 123 -28.13 -6.11 -3.05
C ASP A 123 -27.78 -4.85 -3.82
N ASN A 124 -28.50 -4.60 -4.92
CA ASN A 124 -28.25 -3.48 -5.80
C ASN A 124 -29.43 -2.50 -5.95
N ALA A 125 -30.54 -2.76 -5.28
CA ALA A 125 -31.72 -1.91 -5.36
C ALA A 125 -32.51 -1.90 -4.05
N HIS A 126 -33.00 -0.70 -3.68
CA HIS A 126 -33.94 -0.51 -2.60
C HIS A 126 -35.19 0.18 -3.12
N VAL A 127 -36.34 -0.33 -2.77
CA VAL A 127 -37.63 0.30 -3.09
C VAL A 127 -37.97 1.26 -1.93
N ARG A 128 -38.01 2.54 -2.23
CA ARG A 128 -38.32 3.59 -1.23
C ARG A 128 -39.69 3.35 -0.60
N GLY A 129 -39.76 3.51 0.71
CA GLY A 129 -40.99 3.28 1.49
C GLY A 129 -41.13 1.85 2.00
N THR A 130 -40.21 0.95 1.63
CA THR A 130 -40.19 -0.42 2.19
C THR A 130 -39.35 -0.48 3.47
N SER A 131 -39.52 -1.54 4.25
CA SER A 131 -38.72 -1.86 5.42
C SER A 131 -37.48 -2.73 5.09
N SER A 132 -37.20 -2.95 3.81
CA SER A 132 -36.12 -3.82 3.35
C SER A 132 -34.76 -3.12 3.52
N ASN A 133 -33.84 -3.76 4.21
CA ASN A 133 -32.45 -3.34 4.28
C ASN A 133 -31.70 -3.80 3.03
N LEU A 134 -30.53 -3.19 2.75
CA LEU A 134 -29.60 -3.68 1.74
C LEU A 134 -28.38 -4.32 2.41
N TYR A 135 -27.95 -5.46 1.89
CA TYR A 135 -26.85 -6.27 2.43
C TYR A 135 -25.69 -6.29 1.44
N PHE A 136 -24.50 -6.03 1.94
CA PHE A 136 -23.26 -6.07 1.16
C PHE A 136 -22.19 -6.83 1.92
N ASN A 137 -21.41 -7.60 1.19
CA ASN A 137 -20.27 -8.34 1.71
C ASN A 137 -18.96 -7.80 1.16
N SER A 138 -17.91 -7.91 1.95
CA SER A 138 -16.56 -7.52 1.62
C SER A 138 -15.60 -8.66 1.95
N ASN A 139 -14.51 -8.77 1.21
CA ASN A 139 -13.44 -9.73 1.49
C ASN A 139 -12.62 -9.34 2.73
N SER A 140 -12.66 -8.07 3.11
CA SER A 140 -11.89 -7.51 4.23
C SER A 140 -12.81 -6.83 5.24
N SER A 141 -12.34 -6.67 6.47
CA SER A 141 -13.11 -5.98 7.51
C SER A 141 -13.31 -4.51 7.16
N ILE A 142 -14.55 -4.07 7.22
CA ILE A 142 -15.01 -2.73 6.87
C ILE A 142 -14.75 -1.79 8.06
N SER A 143 -14.11 -0.65 7.82
CA SER A 143 -13.90 0.40 8.82
C SER A 143 -14.85 1.57 8.65
N LYS A 144 -15.18 1.93 7.40
CA LYS A 144 -16.08 3.05 7.09
C LYS A 144 -16.92 2.76 5.87
N VAL A 145 -18.10 3.35 5.84
CA VAL A 145 -19.08 3.24 4.75
C VAL A 145 -19.38 4.61 4.19
N TYR A 146 -19.30 4.76 2.88
CA TYR A 146 -19.60 6.00 2.17
C TYR A 146 -20.68 5.78 1.12
N ILE A 147 -21.53 6.76 0.93
CA ILE A 147 -22.47 6.86 -0.20
C ILE A 147 -22.15 8.15 -0.95
N SER A 148 -21.87 8.05 -2.25
CA SER A 148 -21.49 9.20 -3.11
C SER A 148 -20.38 10.07 -2.48
N ASN A 149 -19.33 9.42 -1.93
CA ASN A 149 -18.20 10.02 -1.23
C ASN A 149 -18.52 10.71 0.12
N GLN A 150 -19.75 10.62 0.61
CA GLN A 150 -20.12 11.11 1.93
C GLN A 150 -20.03 9.95 2.94
N LEU A 151 -19.32 10.18 4.05
CA LEU A 151 -19.24 9.22 5.16
C LEU A 151 -20.63 9.07 5.78
N ILE A 152 -21.07 7.83 5.94
CA ILE A 152 -22.34 7.48 6.54
C ILE A 152 -22.20 7.36 8.06
N ASP A 153 -23.11 7.98 8.79
CA ASP A 153 -23.19 7.83 10.24
C ASP A 153 -23.37 6.33 10.60
N PRO A 154 -22.58 5.78 11.52
CA PRO A 154 -22.73 4.39 11.99
C PRO A 154 -24.14 4.01 12.48
N ALA A 155 -24.94 4.99 12.90
CA ALA A 155 -26.34 4.76 13.25
C ALA A 155 -27.19 4.25 12.06
N ASN A 156 -26.76 4.49 10.82
CA ASN A 156 -27.50 4.17 9.58
C ASN A 156 -27.16 2.81 8.98
N TYR A 157 -26.21 2.08 9.55
CA TYR A 157 -25.84 0.74 9.12
C TYR A 157 -25.48 -0.14 10.30
N THR A 158 -25.30 -1.41 10.05
CA THR A 158 -24.73 -2.38 11.00
C THR A 158 -23.64 -3.17 10.31
N LEU A 159 -22.56 -3.48 11.04
CA LEU A 159 -21.52 -4.41 10.60
C LEU A 159 -21.77 -5.78 11.22
N SER A 160 -21.43 -6.84 10.51
CA SER A 160 -21.37 -8.18 11.07
C SER A 160 -20.29 -8.29 12.15
N ALA A 161 -20.34 -9.33 12.98
CA ALA A 161 -19.37 -9.56 14.07
C ALA A 161 -17.91 -9.65 13.57
N ASN A 162 -17.70 -10.16 12.35
CA ASN A 162 -16.38 -10.23 11.70
C ASN A 162 -16.01 -8.98 10.91
N GLY A 163 -16.89 -7.96 10.89
CA GLY A 163 -16.72 -6.72 10.15
C GLY A 163 -16.78 -6.86 8.63
N LYS A 164 -17.03 -8.05 8.07
CA LYS A 164 -16.98 -8.28 6.62
C LYS A 164 -18.29 -8.08 5.87
N SER A 165 -19.37 -7.79 6.57
CA SER A 165 -20.65 -7.49 5.97
C SER A 165 -21.21 -6.21 6.55
N VAL A 166 -21.85 -5.42 5.72
CA VAL A 166 -22.57 -4.21 6.10
C VAL A 166 -24.03 -4.32 5.67
N THR A 167 -24.91 -3.91 6.56
CA THR A 167 -26.35 -3.80 6.31
C THR A 167 -26.74 -2.34 6.39
N LEU A 168 -27.10 -1.72 5.26
CA LEU A 168 -27.71 -0.39 5.24
C LEU A 168 -29.15 -0.48 5.68
N LYS A 169 -29.52 0.34 6.66
CA LYS A 169 -30.88 0.31 7.24
C LYS A 169 -31.90 0.96 6.32
N ALA A 170 -33.08 0.37 6.23
CA ALA A 170 -34.18 0.86 5.43
C ALA A 170 -34.55 2.32 5.75
N ASN A 171 -34.55 2.70 7.03
CA ASN A 171 -34.83 4.07 7.45
C ASN A 171 -33.89 5.09 6.81
N PHE A 172 -32.59 4.77 6.71
CA PHE A 172 -31.62 5.61 6.02
C PHE A 172 -31.86 5.62 4.52
N LEU A 173 -32.06 4.45 3.92
CA LEU A 173 -32.30 4.33 2.47
C LEU A 173 -33.54 5.09 2.01
N ASN A 174 -34.58 5.14 2.84
CA ASN A 174 -35.81 5.87 2.56
C ASN A 174 -35.64 7.40 2.58
N LEU A 175 -34.56 7.91 3.17
CA LEU A 175 -34.22 9.35 3.15
C LEU A 175 -33.48 9.77 1.88
N LEU A 176 -32.90 8.82 1.15
CA LEU A 176 -32.19 9.11 -0.09
C LEU A 176 -33.18 9.51 -1.19
N ASN A 177 -32.77 10.43 -2.06
CA ASN A 177 -33.54 10.76 -3.25
C ASN A 177 -33.54 9.57 -4.25
N TYR A 178 -34.47 9.59 -5.20
CA TYR A 178 -34.42 8.64 -6.32
C TYR A 178 -33.15 8.86 -7.13
N GLY A 179 -32.43 7.78 -7.44
CA GLY A 179 -31.21 7.84 -8.23
C GLY A 179 -30.30 6.65 -7.99
N SER A 180 -29.17 6.66 -8.68
CA SER A 180 -28.09 5.71 -8.49
C SER A 180 -27.04 6.32 -7.59
N TYR A 181 -26.55 5.54 -6.63
CA TYR A 181 -25.56 5.94 -5.66
C TYR A 181 -24.35 5.00 -5.72
N THR A 182 -23.16 5.56 -5.66
CA THR A 182 -21.94 4.76 -5.52
C THR A 182 -21.69 4.52 -4.04
N MET A 183 -21.64 3.26 -3.62
CA MET A 183 -21.18 2.90 -2.29
C MET A 183 -19.68 2.62 -2.32
N LYS A 184 -18.96 3.19 -1.34
CA LYS A 184 -17.54 2.89 -1.09
C LYS A 184 -17.42 2.32 0.31
N LEU A 185 -16.74 1.19 0.43
CA LEU A 185 -16.36 0.56 1.70
C LEU A 185 -14.85 0.77 1.89
N GLU A 186 -14.49 1.38 3.00
CA GLU A 186 -13.10 1.50 3.41
C GLU A 186 -12.77 0.39 4.40
N ASN A 187 -11.66 -0.29 4.19
CA ASN A 187 -11.25 -1.43 5.01
C ASN A 187 -10.28 -1.01 6.11
N THR A 188 -10.16 -1.83 7.16
CA THR A 188 -9.21 -1.61 8.26
C THR A 188 -7.74 -1.72 7.82
N SER A 189 -7.50 -2.25 6.63
CA SER A 189 -6.16 -2.44 6.07
C SER A 189 -5.79 -1.41 4.99
N GLY A 190 -6.55 -0.34 4.88
CA GLY A 190 -6.31 0.75 3.93
C GLY A 190 -7.10 0.66 2.65
#